data_f3050969e9170ffb93066c7ab5c61aa7
#
_entry.id   f3050969e9170ffb93066c7ab5c61aa7
#
_cell.length_a   1.000
_cell.length_b   1.000
_cell.length_c   1.000
_cell.angle_alpha   90.00
_cell.angle_beta   90.00
_cell.angle_gamma   90.00
#
_symmetry.space_group_name_H-M   'P 1'
#
loop_
_entity.id
_entity.type
_entity.pdbx_description
1 polymer ?
#
loop_
_entity_poly.entity_id
_entity_poly.type
_entity_poly.pdbx_seq_one_letter_code
_entity_poly.pdbx_strand_id
1 'polypeptide(L)'
;MPTRGDIRESDGRMFWGYNKGQEDWRNPASFCVSVAKRKNRNQRLRDIRGRWLDLYKMSKGCEICGYNEHPVALEFDHIDKTDKVMDISNMRKGNLKKLIAEVRKCRVLCANCHAIHSKNQRDEK
;
A
#
# COMPACT_ATOMS: atom_id res chain seq x y z
N MET A 1 -39.36 -9.16 -8.06
CA MET A 1 -38.48 -8.13 -7.52
C MET A 1 -37.10 -8.24 -8.18
N PRO A 2 -36.45 -7.14 -8.58
CA PRO A 2 -35.14 -7.23 -9.19
C PRO A 2 -34.09 -7.67 -8.17
N THR A 3 -33.09 -8.38 -8.65
CA THR A 3 -31.93 -8.79 -7.88
C THR A 3 -30.69 -8.01 -8.35
N ARG A 4 -29.70 -7.88 -7.48
CA ARG A 4 -28.48 -7.14 -7.78
C ARG A 4 -27.78 -7.72 -9.02
N GLY A 5 -27.56 -6.88 -10.00
CA GLY A 5 -26.98 -7.27 -11.29
C GLY A 5 -28.01 -7.38 -12.43
N ASP A 6 -29.32 -7.38 -12.11
CA ASP A 6 -30.35 -7.39 -13.15
C ASP A 6 -30.30 -6.11 -14.00
N ILE A 7 -30.45 -6.26 -15.32
CA ILE A 7 -30.41 -5.15 -16.27
C ILE A 7 -31.83 -4.82 -16.73
N ARG A 8 -32.21 -3.56 -16.63
CA ARG A 8 -33.52 -3.08 -17.08
C ARG A 8 -33.50 -2.86 -18.61
N GLU A 9 -34.38 -3.55 -19.30
CA GLU A 9 -34.44 -3.50 -20.78
C GLU A 9 -34.75 -2.11 -21.34
N SER A 10 -35.51 -1.30 -20.59
CA SER A 10 -35.95 0.02 -21.05
C SER A 10 -34.82 1.03 -21.22
N ASP A 11 -33.78 0.99 -20.39
CA ASP A 11 -32.68 1.98 -20.38
C ASP A 11 -31.29 1.38 -20.14
N GLY A 12 -31.18 0.06 -20.02
CA GLY A 12 -29.91 -0.64 -19.80
C GLY A 12 -29.26 -0.42 -18.45
N ARG A 13 -29.96 0.16 -17.50
CA ARG A 13 -29.42 0.36 -16.15
C ARG A 13 -29.42 -0.94 -15.35
N MET A 14 -28.41 -1.09 -14.52
CA MET A 14 -28.25 -2.25 -13.65
C MET A 14 -28.83 -1.97 -12.27
N PHE A 15 -29.57 -2.94 -11.73
CA PHE A 15 -30.11 -2.84 -10.37
C PHE A 15 -28.97 -2.98 -9.35
N TRP A 16 -28.86 -1.99 -8.47
CA TRP A 16 -27.81 -1.94 -7.46
C TRP A 16 -28.31 -2.34 -6.07
N GLY A 17 -29.58 -2.12 -5.78
CA GLY A 17 -30.20 -2.38 -4.49
C GLY A 17 -31.34 -1.42 -4.20
N TYR A 18 -31.62 -1.22 -2.94
CA TYR A 18 -32.62 -0.25 -2.50
C TYR A 18 -31.95 0.88 -1.72
N ASN A 19 -32.35 2.10 -2.02
CA ASN A 19 -31.90 3.29 -1.30
C ASN A 19 -33.13 4.03 -0.77
N LYS A 20 -33.26 4.12 0.56
CA LYS A 20 -34.43 4.73 1.23
C LYS A 20 -35.76 4.11 0.79
N GLY A 21 -35.78 2.78 0.56
CA GLY A 21 -36.98 2.07 0.12
C GLY A 21 -37.28 2.16 -1.38
N GLN A 22 -36.49 2.90 -2.16
CA GLN A 22 -36.62 3.00 -3.61
C GLN A 22 -35.56 2.18 -4.34
N GLU A 23 -35.91 1.65 -5.51
CA GLU A 23 -34.98 0.91 -6.36
C GLU A 23 -33.85 1.81 -6.88
N ASP A 24 -32.61 1.38 -6.67
CA ASP A 24 -31.42 2.10 -7.16
C ASP A 24 -30.91 1.45 -8.45
N TRP A 25 -31.12 2.11 -9.58
CA TRP A 25 -30.70 1.67 -10.90
C TRP A 25 -29.57 2.57 -11.41
N ARG A 26 -28.41 1.98 -11.68
CA ARG A 26 -27.19 2.71 -12.07
C ARG A 26 -26.70 2.31 -13.45
N ASN A 27 -26.06 3.25 -14.13
CA ASN A 27 -25.39 2.98 -15.39
C ASN A 27 -24.13 2.13 -15.13
N PRO A 28 -24.04 0.90 -15.70
CA PRO A 28 -22.85 0.04 -15.53
C PRO A 28 -21.55 0.70 -16.00
N ALA A 29 -21.61 1.48 -17.10
CA ALA A 29 -20.44 2.20 -17.63
C ALA A 29 -19.90 3.24 -16.64
N SER A 30 -20.78 4.01 -15.97
CA SER A 30 -20.39 4.98 -14.95
C SER A 30 -19.71 4.31 -13.76
N PHE A 31 -20.21 3.16 -13.34
CA PHE A 31 -19.62 2.39 -12.26
C PHE A 31 -18.20 1.93 -12.62
N CYS A 32 -18.01 1.36 -13.81
CA CYS A 32 -16.69 0.91 -14.29
C CYS A 32 -15.68 2.06 -14.35
N VAL A 33 -16.10 3.23 -14.85
CA VAL A 33 -15.24 4.43 -14.90
C VAL A 33 -14.82 4.88 -13.50
N SER A 34 -15.75 4.89 -12.55
CA SER A 34 -15.44 5.28 -11.15
C SER A 34 -14.44 4.34 -10.49
N VAL A 35 -14.58 3.04 -10.71
CA VAL A 35 -13.64 2.02 -10.20
C VAL A 35 -12.27 2.18 -10.82
N ALA A 36 -12.20 2.39 -12.15
CA ALA A 36 -10.95 2.60 -12.87
C ALA A 36 -10.22 3.87 -12.39
N LYS A 37 -10.95 4.98 -12.20
CA LYS A 37 -10.39 6.23 -11.65
C LYS A 37 -9.80 6.03 -10.25
N ARG A 38 -10.48 5.30 -9.39
CA ARG A 38 -10.02 5.00 -8.03
C ARG A 38 -8.75 4.13 -8.04
N LYS A 39 -8.72 3.10 -8.89
CA LYS A 39 -7.53 2.25 -9.05
C LYS A 39 -6.32 3.06 -9.52
N ASN A 40 -6.50 3.94 -10.51
CA ASN A 40 -5.46 4.83 -11.02
C ASN A 40 -4.91 5.74 -9.92
N ARG A 41 -5.78 6.36 -9.13
CA ARG A 41 -5.37 7.22 -8.02
C ARG A 41 -4.52 6.46 -7.00
N ASN A 42 -4.96 5.27 -6.60
CA ASN A 42 -4.23 4.44 -5.64
C ASN A 42 -2.86 4.01 -6.20
N GLN A 43 -2.79 3.64 -7.47
CA GLN A 43 -1.54 3.29 -8.12
C GLN A 43 -0.57 4.48 -8.16
N ARG A 44 -1.06 5.67 -8.52
CA ARG A 44 -0.24 6.90 -8.50
C ARG A 44 0.31 7.21 -7.12
N LEU A 45 -0.50 7.06 -6.06
CA LEU A 45 -0.05 7.26 -4.69
C LEU A 45 1.05 6.27 -4.29
N ARG A 46 0.89 4.99 -4.66
CA ARG A 46 1.91 3.98 -4.44
C ARG A 46 3.22 4.33 -5.13
N ASP A 47 3.14 4.78 -6.38
CA ASP A 47 4.33 5.13 -7.19
C ASP A 47 5.06 6.34 -6.61
N ILE A 48 4.33 7.40 -6.26
CA ILE A 48 4.90 8.62 -5.67
C ILE A 48 5.57 8.30 -4.34
N ARG A 49 4.87 7.60 -3.46
CA ARG A 49 5.39 7.22 -2.14
C ARG A 49 6.52 6.21 -2.23
N GLY A 50 6.46 5.30 -3.19
CA GLY A 50 7.54 4.37 -3.49
C GLY A 50 8.82 5.09 -3.88
N ARG A 51 8.75 6.11 -4.75
CA ARG A 51 9.90 6.95 -5.12
C ARG A 51 10.46 7.71 -3.92
N TRP A 52 9.59 8.26 -3.08
CA TRP A 52 10.02 8.94 -1.85
C TRP A 52 10.74 7.99 -0.89
N LEU A 53 10.21 6.77 -0.72
CA LEU A 53 10.85 5.75 0.11
C LEU A 53 12.21 5.34 -0.46
N ASP A 54 12.31 5.19 -1.78
CA ASP A 54 13.58 4.86 -2.45
C ASP A 54 14.62 5.96 -2.26
N LEU A 55 14.24 7.22 -2.42
CA LEU A 55 15.12 8.37 -2.15
C LEU A 55 15.57 8.43 -0.70
N TYR A 56 14.66 8.15 0.23
CA TYR A 56 14.97 8.08 1.65
C TYR A 56 15.99 6.99 1.95
N LYS A 57 15.78 5.78 1.42
CA LYS A 57 16.72 4.65 1.58
C LYS A 57 18.11 5.02 1.04
N MET A 58 18.16 5.61 -0.16
CA MET A 58 19.42 6.00 -0.80
C MET A 58 20.15 7.09 -0.01
N SER A 59 19.42 8.03 0.58
CA SER A 59 20.01 9.09 1.41
C SER A 59 20.61 8.54 2.70
N LYS A 60 20.02 7.52 3.28
CA LYS A 60 20.50 6.88 4.51
C LYS A 60 21.59 5.83 4.25
N GLY A 61 21.41 5.01 3.21
CA GLY A 61 22.25 3.85 2.97
C GLY A 61 22.11 2.78 4.05
N CYS A 62 22.79 1.65 3.87
CA CYS A 62 22.82 0.62 4.91
C CYS A 62 23.55 1.12 6.16
N GLU A 63 22.89 1.04 7.30
CA GLU A 63 23.46 1.50 8.58
C GLU A 63 24.69 0.70 9.01
N ILE A 64 24.79 -0.55 8.57
CA ILE A 64 25.89 -1.46 8.96
C ILE A 64 27.08 -1.36 8.00
N CYS A 65 26.84 -1.53 6.68
CA CYS A 65 27.92 -1.60 5.69
C CYS A 65 28.04 -0.35 4.79
N GLY A 66 27.08 0.58 4.84
CA GLY A 66 27.10 1.80 4.05
C GLY A 66 26.65 1.67 2.60
N TYR A 67 26.19 0.49 2.16
CA TYR A 67 25.73 0.29 0.80
C TYR A 67 24.58 1.24 0.45
N ASN A 68 24.68 1.94 -0.69
CA ASN A 68 23.66 2.89 -1.16
C ASN A 68 23.58 3.02 -2.69
N GLU A 69 23.90 1.97 -3.43
CA GLU A 69 23.95 2.05 -4.89
C GLU A 69 22.55 1.86 -5.52
N HIS A 70 21.73 0.95 -5.00
CA HIS A 70 20.41 0.64 -5.54
C HIS A 70 19.36 0.54 -4.44
N PRO A 71 18.23 1.24 -4.54
CA PRO A 71 17.18 1.21 -3.51
C PRO A 71 16.51 -0.16 -3.37
N VAL A 72 16.51 -0.97 -4.44
CA VAL A 72 15.95 -2.34 -4.43
C VAL A 72 16.70 -3.24 -3.43
N ALA A 73 17.99 -3.03 -3.25
CA ALA A 73 18.81 -3.78 -2.30
C ALA A 73 18.74 -3.25 -0.87
N LEU A 74 18.04 -2.14 -0.65
CA LEU A 74 17.86 -1.53 0.66
C LEU A 74 16.47 -1.83 1.20
N GLU A 75 16.37 -2.16 2.47
CA GLU A 75 15.14 -2.54 3.15
C GLU A 75 14.97 -1.75 4.45
N PHE A 76 13.72 -1.56 4.87
CA PHE A 76 13.41 -1.02 6.18
C PHE A 76 13.37 -2.14 7.22
N ASP A 77 14.13 -2.01 8.28
CA ASP A 77 14.14 -2.94 9.40
C ASP A 77 13.64 -2.22 10.66
N HIS A 78 12.56 -2.71 11.24
CA HIS A 78 12.04 -2.16 12.50
C HIS A 78 13.01 -2.44 13.63
N ILE A 79 13.48 -1.38 14.29
CA ILE A 79 14.42 -1.47 15.40
C ILE A 79 13.79 -2.24 16.56
N ASP A 80 12.55 -1.88 16.91
CA ASP A 80 11.75 -2.60 17.89
C ASP A 80 10.57 -3.27 17.19
N LYS A 81 10.58 -4.60 17.11
CA LYS A 81 9.52 -5.36 16.44
C LYS A 81 8.20 -5.35 17.20
N THR A 82 8.23 -5.08 18.52
CA THR A 82 7.02 -4.98 19.32
C THR A 82 6.23 -3.70 19.01
N ASP A 83 6.90 -2.66 18.51
CA ASP A 83 6.31 -1.38 18.13
C ASP A 83 5.87 -1.32 16.66
N LYS A 84 6.13 -2.38 15.91
CA LYS A 84 5.74 -2.49 14.50
C LYS A 84 4.22 -2.58 14.37
N VAL A 85 3.63 -1.64 13.62
CA VAL A 85 2.19 -1.66 13.31
C VAL A 85 1.94 -2.44 12.02
N MET A 86 2.73 -2.20 10.97
CA MET A 86 2.52 -2.81 9.66
C MET A 86 3.81 -2.72 8.83
N ASP A 87 3.94 -3.55 7.81
CA ASP A 87 5.04 -3.45 6.87
C ASP A 87 4.95 -2.16 6.05
N ILE A 88 6.07 -1.49 5.86
CA ILE A 88 6.15 -0.21 5.13
C ILE A 88 5.55 -0.35 3.72
N SER A 89 5.80 -1.45 3.03
CA SER A 89 5.27 -1.70 1.68
C SER A 89 3.74 -1.69 1.62
N ASN A 90 3.07 -2.11 2.68
CA ASN A 90 1.61 -2.14 2.77
C ASN A 90 1.00 -0.78 3.12
N MET A 91 1.81 0.17 3.58
CA MET A 91 1.35 1.50 4.01
C MET A 91 1.40 2.55 2.91
N ARG A 92 1.89 2.22 1.71
CA ARG A 92 2.09 3.18 0.61
C ARG A 92 0.81 3.91 0.18
N LYS A 93 -0.34 3.27 0.25
CA LYS A 93 -1.63 3.85 -0.17
C LYS A 93 -2.49 4.38 0.99
N GLY A 94 -2.04 4.20 2.22
CA GLY A 94 -2.75 4.62 3.41
C GLY A 94 -2.46 6.06 3.83
N ASN A 95 -2.59 6.32 5.12
CA ASN A 95 -2.33 7.64 5.69
C ASN A 95 -0.82 7.97 5.66
N LEU A 96 -0.47 9.12 5.06
CA LEU A 96 0.93 9.55 4.93
C LEU A 96 1.60 9.79 6.30
N LYS A 97 0.88 10.35 7.26
CA LYS A 97 1.42 10.59 8.62
C LYS A 97 1.79 9.28 9.30
N LYS A 98 0.95 8.25 9.15
CA LYS A 98 1.22 6.91 9.68
C LYS A 98 2.43 6.27 8.99
N LEU A 99 2.55 6.43 7.68
CA LEU A 99 3.71 5.95 6.92
C LEU A 99 5.01 6.59 7.42
N ILE A 100 5.04 7.90 7.57
CA ILE A 100 6.21 8.62 8.07
C ILE A 100 6.57 8.18 9.49
N ALA A 101 5.57 8.05 10.37
CA ALA A 101 5.77 7.58 11.73
C ALA A 101 6.38 6.17 11.77
N GLU A 102 5.91 5.28 10.91
CA GLU A 102 6.42 3.91 10.82
C GLU A 102 7.85 3.87 10.26
N VAL A 103 8.15 4.68 9.25
CA VAL A 103 9.51 4.80 8.68
C VAL A 103 10.52 5.27 9.75
N ARG A 104 10.12 6.17 10.64
CA ARG A 104 10.98 6.66 11.73
C ARG A 104 11.33 5.58 12.76
N LYS A 105 10.54 4.52 12.86
CA LYS A 105 10.81 3.38 13.74
C LYS A 105 11.78 2.39 13.11
N CYS A 106 12.14 2.58 11.85
CA CYS A 106 12.98 1.68 11.07
C CYS A 106 14.36 2.27 10.85
N ARG A 107 15.32 1.38 10.71
CA ARG A 107 16.62 1.68 10.12
C ARG A 107 16.67 1.10 8.72
N VAL A 108 17.59 1.59 7.89
CA VAL A 108 17.80 1.08 6.53
C VAL A 108 18.96 0.10 6.56
N LEU A 109 18.73 -1.10 6.06
CA LEU A 109 19.74 -2.14 5.92
C LEU A 109 19.72 -2.68 4.49
N CYS A 110 20.89 -3.06 3.95
CA CYS A 110 20.92 -3.81 2.72
C CYS A 110 20.38 -5.25 2.96
N ALA A 111 19.98 -5.92 1.89
CA ALA A 111 19.41 -7.27 1.99
C ALA A 111 20.33 -8.25 2.72
N ASN A 112 21.64 -8.18 2.49
CA ASN A 112 22.63 -9.02 3.16
C ASN A 112 22.69 -8.75 4.67
N CYS A 113 22.85 -7.51 5.08
CA CYS A 113 22.91 -7.13 6.50
C CYS A 113 21.60 -7.41 7.21
N HIS A 114 20.46 -7.19 6.55
CA HIS A 114 19.14 -7.50 7.10
C HIS A 114 18.97 -9.01 7.34
N ALA A 115 19.38 -9.84 6.39
CA ALA A 115 19.31 -11.29 6.52
C ALA A 115 20.19 -11.81 7.68
N ILE A 116 21.42 -11.30 7.79
CA ILE A 116 22.35 -11.65 8.87
C ILE A 116 21.79 -11.24 10.23
N HIS A 117 21.30 -10.01 10.33
CA HIS A 117 20.70 -9.49 11.55
C HIS A 117 19.48 -10.31 11.99
N SER A 118 18.60 -10.65 11.06
CA SER A 118 17.41 -11.48 11.33
C SER A 118 17.77 -12.88 11.81
N LYS A 119 18.82 -13.47 11.23
CA LYS A 119 19.33 -14.76 11.68
C LYS A 119 19.86 -14.69 13.11
N ASN A 120 20.69 -13.68 13.41
CA ASN A 120 21.25 -13.49 14.74
C ASN A 120 20.16 -13.31 15.80
N GLN A 121 19.09 -12.57 15.48
CA GLN A 121 17.94 -12.41 16.38
C GLN A 121 17.22 -13.73 16.66
N ARG A 122 17.15 -14.64 15.69
CA ARG A 122 16.54 -15.97 15.89
C ARG A 122 17.41 -16.87 16.73
N ASP A 123 18.73 -16.78 16.57
CA ASP A 123 19.69 -17.60 17.29
C ASP A 123 19.83 -17.18 18.77
N GLU A 124 19.50 -15.92 19.10
CA GLU A 124 19.50 -15.40 20.48
C GLU A 124 18.26 -15.83 21.30
N LYS A 125 17.25 -16.40 20.65
CA LYS A 125 16.06 -16.94 21.30
C LYS A 125 16.29 -18.43 21.59
#